data_c2bcf1e07a9520ae65d7f19f076f9c6d
#
_entry.id   c2bcf1e07a9520ae65d7f19f076f9c6d
#
_cell.length_a   1.000
_cell.length_b   1.000
_cell.length_c   1.000
_cell.angle_alpha   90.00
_cell.angle_beta   90.00
_cell.angle_gamma   90.00
#
_symmetry.space_group_name_H-M   'P 1'
#
loop_
_entity.id
_entity.type
_entity.pdbx_description
1 polymer ?
#
loop_
_entity_poly.entity_id
_entity_poly.type
_entity_poly.pdbx_seq_one_letter_code
_entity_poly.pdbx_strand_id
1 'polypeptide(L)'
;MLDLDWMFEICAQEIPLDYEALAAQSTDFYVVTTRVDDGQAVYNRASVERLELLLKASCSVPVAYRHYPEIDGVPMADGGVGDSIPVIEAYNRGARDITVILSQPQGFRKGPPPSPWLVRKSLPQVPRLVDAVLRRHEHYNRAIDFINNPPGDCRVKVIAPPKGFRVGRFTQDRNKLHEGYLMGRQAADLVCQDIQPMMLPPDPVSRMHVSHVG
;
A
#
# COMPACT_ATOMS: atom_id res chain seq x y z
N MET A 1 -19.22 -5.64 -3.21
CA MET A 1 -18.22 -6.41 -2.46
C MET A 1 -16.98 -6.42 -3.33
N LEU A 2 -15.79 -6.22 -2.79
CA LEU A 2 -14.55 -6.23 -3.55
C LEU A 2 -14.22 -7.68 -3.91
N ASP A 3 -14.00 -7.95 -5.20
CA ASP A 3 -13.53 -9.25 -5.69
C ASP A 3 -12.02 -9.18 -5.91
N LEU A 4 -11.27 -9.62 -4.91
CA LEU A 4 -9.82 -9.62 -4.97
C LEU A 4 -9.30 -10.72 -5.89
N ASP A 5 -9.97 -11.87 -5.95
CA ASP A 5 -9.53 -12.99 -6.78
C ASP A 5 -9.58 -12.59 -8.25
N TRP A 6 -10.71 -12.04 -8.69
CA TRP A 6 -10.83 -11.50 -10.04
C TRP A 6 -9.80 -10.38 -10.33
N MET A 7 -9.58 -9.47 -9.37
CA MET A 7 -8.61 -8.39 -9.55
C MET A 7 -7.19 -8.93 -9.74
N PHE A 8 -6.78 -9.90 -8.92
CA PHE A 8 -5.44 -10.50 -9.04
C PHE A 8 -5.30 -11.31 -10.32
N GLU A 9 -6.34 -12.02 -10.76
CA GLU A 9 -6.35 -12.74 -12.04
C GLU A 9 -6.14 -11.79 -13.22
N ILE A 10 -6.88 -10.68 -13.29
CA ILE A 10 -6.69 -9.67 -14.34
C ILE A 10 -5.30 -9.05 -14.27
N CYS A 11 -4.79 -8.71 -13.08
CA CYS A 11 -3.44 -8.18 -12.94
C CYS A 11 -2.38 -9.17 -13.44
N ALA A 12 -2.53 -10.46 -13.16
CA ALA A 12 -1.61 -11.49 -13.64
C ALA A 12 -1.63 -11.65 -15.16
N GLN A 13 -2.78 -11.43 -15.79
CA GLN A 13 -2.92 -11.52 -17.27
C GLN A 13 -2.40 -10.25 -17.97
N GLU A 14 -2.75 -9.08 -17.48
CA GLU A 14 -2.48 -7.80 -18.16
C GLU A 14 -1.10 -7.21 -17.80
N ILE A 15 -0.65 -7.41 -16.57
CA ILE A 15 0.60 -6.85 -16.03
C ILE A 15 1.29 -7.93 -15.18
N PRO A 16 1.79 -9.00 -15.82
CA PRO A 16 2.43 -10.09 -15.10
C PRO A 16 3.67 -9.61 -14.35
N LEU A 17 3.85 -10.11 -13.13
CA LEU A 17 5.08 -9.88 -12.37
C LEU A 17 6.21 -10.70 -12.96
N ASP A 18 7.40 -10.10 -13.03
CA ASP A 18 8.63 -10.81 -13.39
C ASP A 18 9.17 -11.54 -12.13
N TYR A 19 8.71 -12.77 -11.97
CA TYR A 19 9.10 -13.63 -10.83
C TYR A 19 10.57 -14.04 -10.88
N GLU A 20 11.16 -14.14 -12.08
CA GLU A 20 12.59 -14.47 -12.24
C GLU A 20 13.45 -13.29 -11.77
N ALA A 21 13.13 -12.07 -12.21
CA ALA A 21 13.79 -10.88 -11.73
C ALA A 21 13.61 -10.69 -10.21
N LEU A 22 12.44 -10.98 -9.67
CA LEU A 22 12.20 -10.93 -8.22
C LEU A 22 13.07 -11.94 -7.47
N ALA A 23 13.15 -13.19 -7.95
CA ALA A 23 13.95 -14.23 -7.32
C ALA A 23 15.46 -13.92 -7.35
N ALA A 24 15.92 -13.22 -8.39
CA ALA A 24 17.33 -12.84 -8.57
C ALA A 24 17.73 -11.64 -7.67
N GLN A 25 16.79 -10.93 -7.05
CA GLN A 25 17.11 -9.78 -6.20
C GLN A 25 17.68 -10.21 -4.85
N SER A 26 18.74 -9.53 -4.42
CA SER A 26 19.29 -9.66 -3.06
C SER A 26 18.59 -8.79 -2.02
N THR A 27 17.68 -7.91 -2.46
CA THR A 27 16.95 -6.98 -1.60
C THR A 27 15.77 -7.67 -0.93
N ASP A 28 15.66 -7.51 0.38
CA ASP A 28 14.50 -8.00 1.11
C ASP A 28 13.24 -7.23 0.73
N PHE A 29 12.17 -7.96 0.43
CA PHE A 29 10.86 -7.42 0.19
C PHE A 29 9.91 -7.83 1.31
N TYR A 30 9.26 -6.86 1.95
CA TYR A 30 8.31 -7.11 3.02
C TYR A 30 6.91 -6.63 2.65
N VAL A 31 5.91 -7.47 2.92
CA VAL A 31 4.49 -7.13 2.77
C VAL A 31 3.86 -7.03 4.16
N VAL A 32 3.22 -5.90 4.44
CA VAL A 32 2.54 -5.67 5.71
C VAL A 32 1.14 -6.25 5.65
N THR A 33 0.77 -7.01 6.68
CA THR A 33 -0.59 -7.50 6.91
C THR A 33 -1.00 -7.19 8.35
N THR A 34 -2.28 -7.33 8.67
CA THR A 34 -2.79 -7.14 10.02
C THR A 34 -3.43 -8.43 10.51
N ARG A 35 -3.03 -8.95 11.64
CA ARG A 35 -3.67 -10.12 12.26
C ARG A 35 -5.10 -9.82 12.65
N VAL A 36 -6.01 -10.73 12.33
CA VAL A 36 -7.43 -10.56 12.62
C VAL A 36 -7.74 -10.77 14.09
N ASP A 37 -6.97 -11.64 14.75
CA ASP A 37 -7.16 -12.06 16.15
C ASP A 37 -6.76 -11.00 17.18
N ASP A 38 -5.72 -10.20 16.91
CA ASP A 38 -5.20 -9.20 17.85
C ASP A 38 -5.06 -7.78 17.28
N GLY A 39 -5.21 -7.60 15.95
CA GLY A 39 -5.09 -6.32 15.27
C GLY A 39 -3.66 -5.81 15.10
N GLN A 40 -2.65 -6.64 15.35
CA GLN A 40 -1.23 -6.27 15.22
C GLN A 40 -0.77 -6.34 13.78
N ALA A 41 0.11 -5.40 13.40
CA ALA A 41 0.79 -5.45 12.11
C ALA A 41 1.83 -6.58 12.07
N VAL A 42 1.91 -7.29 10.95
CA VAL A 42 2.92 -8.31 10.66
C VAL A 42 3.66 -7.93 9.39
N TYR A 43 4.98 -7.96 9.45
CA TYR A 43 5.86 -7.63 8.34
C TYR A 43 6.43 -8.92 7.75
N ASN A 44 5.74 -9.44 6.74
CA ASN A 44 6.05 -10.72 6.14
C ASN A 44 7.15 -10.55 5.09
N ARG A 45 8.27 -11.27 5.23
CA ARG A 45 9.26 -11.35 4.16
C ARG A 45 8.67 -12.15 3.01
N ALA A 46 8.60 -11.54 1.84
CA ALA A 46 8.05 -12.15 0.66
C ALA A 46 9.05 -13.13 0.02
N SER A 47 8.53 -14.23 -0.50
CA SER A 47 9.19 -15.10 -1.47
C SER A 47 8.30 -15.21 -2.69
N VAL A 48 8.84 -15.71 -3.80
CA VAL A 48 8.09 -15.88 -5.05
C VAL A 48 6.83 -16.71 -4.81
N GLU A 49 6.93 -17.79 -4.05
CA GLU A 49 5.83 -18.74 -3.80
C GLU A 49 4.72 -18.13 -2.92
N ARG A 50 5.06 -17.16 -2.07
CA ARG A 50 4.12 -16.57 -1.09
C ARG A 50 3.63 -15.19 -1.49
N LEU A 51 4.23 -14.55 -2.49
CA LEU A 51 4.01 -13.15 -2.82
C LEU A 51 2.54 -12.85 -3.11
N GLU A 52 1.90 -13.64 -3.97
CA GLU A 52 0.49 -13.43 -4.33
C GLU A 52 -0.43 -13.52 -3.11
N LEU A 53 -0.24 -14.55 -2.26
CA LEU A 53 -1.00 -14.70 -1.02
C LEU A 53 -0.80 -13.51 -0.08
N LEU A 54 0.44 -13.05 0.09
CA LEU A 54 0.78 -11.92 0.94
C LEU A 54 0.16 -10.62 0.43
N LEU A 55 0.22 -10.37 -0.88
CA LEU A 55 -0.38 -9.19 -1.51
C LEU A 55 -1.91 -9.22 -1.38
N LYS A 56 -2.54 -10.37 -1.63
CA LYS A 56 -3.98 -10.58 -1.46
C LYS A 56 -4.41 -10.31 -0.01
N ALA A 57 -3.67 -10.83 0.96
CA ALA A 57 -3.90 -10.58 2.38
C ALA A 57 -3.75 -9.08 2.72
N SER A 58 -2.69 -8.42 2.22
CA SER A 58 -2.44 -7.00 2.42
C SER A 58 -3.51 -6.09 1.79
N CYS A 59 -4.25 -6.59 0.79
CA CYS A 59 -5.36 -5.88 0.14
C CYS A 59 -6.74 -6.25 0.72
N SER A 60 -6.83 -7.13 1.72
CA SER A 60 -8.08 -7.62 2.30
C SER A 60 -8.68 -6.60 3.27
N VAL A 61 -9.26 -5.53 2.70
CA VAL A 61 -9.85 -4.41 3.47
C VAL A 61 -11.05 -4.90 4.28
N PRO A 62 -11.05 -4.77 5.63
CA PRO A 62 -12.19 -5.13 6.47
C PRO A 62 -13.49 -4.45 6.00
N VAL A 63 -14.62 -5.13 6.14
CA VAL A 63 -15.95 -4.72 5.63
C VAL A 63 -16.12 -4.91 4.12
N ALA A 64 -15.12 -4.54 3.31
CA ALA A 64 -15.20 -4.69 1.85
C ALA A 64 -14.88 -6.11 1.39
N TYR A 65 -13.98 -6.79 2.09
CA TYR A 65 -13.59 -8.18 1.83
C TYR A 65 -13.60 -8.95 3.16
N ARG A 66 -14.38 -10.03 3.24
CA ARG A 66 -14.63 -10.78 4.48
C ARG A 66 -13.93 -12.14 4.54
N HIS A 67 -13.31 -12.55 3.45
CA HIS A 67 -12.49 -13.76 3.41
C HIS A 67 -11.06 -13.36 3.75
N TYR A 68 -10.68 -13.53 5.01
CA TYR A 68 -9.33 -13.21 5.46
C TYR A 68 -8.38 -14.34 5.03
N PRO A 69 -7.44 -14.09 4.08
CA PRO A 69 -6.45 -15.10 3.72
C PRO A 69 -5.63 -15.50 4.93
N GLU A 70 -5.32 -16.79 5.04
CA GLU A 70 -4.50 -17.31 6.13
C GLU A 70 -3.03 -17.36 5.72
N ILE A 71 -2.18 -16.82 6.58
CA ILE A 71 -0.73 -16.91 6.47
C ILE A 71 -0.24 -17.70 7.68
N ASP A 72 0.35 -18.85 7.42
CA ASP A 72 0.81 -19.79 8.46
C ASP A 72 -0.29 -20.13 9.49
N GLY A 73 -1.54 -20.33 8.99
CA GLY A 73 -2.70 -20.68 9.81
C GLY A 73 -3.30 -19.50 10.58
N VAL A 74 -2.85 -18.26 10.33
CA VAL A 74 -3.38 -17.05 10.98
C VAL A 74 -4.13 -16.20 9.97
N PRO A 75 -5.42 -15.87 10.20
CA PRO A 75 -6.17 -15.00 9.30
C PRO A 75 -5.64 -13.57 9.32
N MET A 76 -5.42 -13.02 8.13
CA MET A 76 -4.82 -11.70 7.91
C MET A 76 -5.77 -10.75 7.18
N ALA A 77 -5.70 -9.48 7.55
CA ALA A 77 -6.40 -8.38 6.92
C ALA A 77 -5.42 -7.35 6.34
N ASP A 78 -5.96 -6.32 5.67
CA ASP A 78 -5.25 -5.19 5.07
C ASP A 78 -4.16 -4.64 6.02
N GLY A 79 -2.92 -4.62 5.52
CA GLY A 79 -1.76 -4.14 6.28
C GLY A 79 -1.89 -2.68 6.71
N GLY A 80 -2.60 -1.86 5.93
CA GLY A 80 -2.85 -0.48 6.27
C GLY A 80 -3.79 -0.27 7.47
N VAL A 81 -4.32 -1.34 8.08
CA VAL A 81 -5.06 -1.27 9.36
C VAL A 81 -4.07 -1.17 10.51
N GLY A 82 -3.10 -2.09 10.58
CA GLY A 82 -2.09 -2.12 11.64
C GLY A 82 -1.00 -1.09 11.45
N ASP A 83 -0.41 -1.02 10.24
CA ASP A 83 0.61 -0.04 9.87
C ASP A 83 0.47 0.40 8.42
N SER A 84 -0.07 1.59 8.20
CA SER A 84 -0.32 2.13 6.85
C SER A 84 0.95 2.63 6.15
N ILE A 85 1.98 3.01 6.90
CA ILE A 85 3.25 3.56 6.39
C ILE A 85 4.37 3.03 7.29
N PRO A 86 4.99 1.90 6.94
CA PRO A 86 5.90 1.15 7.83
C PRO A 86 7.29 1.80 7.96
N VAL A 87 7.36 3.14 7.97
CA VAL A 87 8.61 3.90 8.04
C VAL A 87 9.35 3.70 9.36
N ILE A 88 8.59 3.60 10.47
CA ILE A 88 9.18 3.39 11.81
C ILE A 88 9.76 1.99 11.90
N GLU A 89 9.07 0.99 11.34
CA GLU A 89 9.57 -0.37 11.30
C GLU A 89 10.83 -0.48 10.42
N ALA A 90 10.85 0.18 9.27
CA ALA A 90 12.05 0.24 8.43
C ALA A 90 13.26 0.82 9.20
N TYR A 91 13.05 1.89 9.95
CA TYR A 91 14.06 2.46 10.82
C TYR A 91 14.52 1.49 11.92
N ASN A 92 13.58 0.82 12.59
CA ASN A 92 13.87 -0.17 13.64
C ASN A 92 14.67 -1.36 13.12
N ARG A 93 14.49 -1.71 11.83
CA ARG A 93 15.26 -2.75 11.13
C ARG A 93 16.62 -2.28 10.64
N GLY A 94 17.00 -1.05 10.91
CA GLY A 94 18.33 -0.51 10.61
C GLY A 94 18.41 0.40 9.38
N ALA A 95 17.30 0.66 8.68
CA ALA A 95 17.29 1.62 7.58
C ALA A 95 17.56 3.04 8.11
N ARG A 96 18.43 3.78 7.41
CA ARG A 96 18.82 5.16 7.76
C ARG A 96 18.65 6.15 6.61
N ASP A 97 18.49 5.66 5.41
CA ASP A 97 18.08 6.44 4.22
C ASP A 97 16.80 5.81 3.68
N ILE A 98 15.65 6.43 3.95
CA ILE A 98 14.33 5.88 3.69
C ILE A 98 13.61 6.77 2.69
N THR A 99 13.14 6.17 1.58
CA THR A 99 12.24 6.85 0.65
C THR A 99 10.82 6.38 0.90
N VAL A 100 9.92 7.31 1.22
CA VAL A 100 8.50 7.03 1.47
C VAL A 100 7.66 7.53 0.30
N ILE A 101 6.85 6.65 -0.26
CA ILE A 101 5.87 6.99 -1.31
C ILE A 101 4.49 7.08 -0.66
N LEU A 102 3.88 8.26 -0.72
CA LEU A 102 2.57 8.52 -0.13
C LEU A 102 1.48 8.57 -1.22
N SER A 103 0.30 8.06 -0.90
CA SER A 103 -0.91 8.19 -1.74
C SER A 103 -1.74 9.45 -1.42
N GLN A 104 -1.32 10.22 -0.42
CA GLN A 104 -1.95 11.47 -0.02
C GLN A 104 -0.93 12.62 -0.09
N PRO A 105 -1.36 13.86 -0.35
CA PRO A 105 -0.47 15.01 -0.35
C PRO A 105 0.30 15.14 0.97
N GLN A 106 1.51 15.66 0.88
CA GLN A 106 2.34 15.90 2.07
C GLN A 106 1.60 16.82 3.05
N GLY A 107 1.66 16.47 4.34
CA GLY A 107 0.93 17.18 5.40
C GLY A 107 -0.50 16.68 5.64
N PHE A 108 -1.01 15.74 4.84
CA PHE A 108 -2.30 15.11 5.12
C PHE A 108 -2.25 14.39 6.48
N ARG A 109 -3.29 14.61 7.28
CA ARG A 109 -3.55 13.90 8.55
C ARG A 109 -4.85 13.12 8.45
N LYS A 110 -4.83 11.89 8.92
CA LYS A 110 -6.03 11.05 8.95
C LYS A 110 -6.84 11.35 10.20
N GLY A 111 -8.12 11.63 10.03
CA GLY A 111 -9.06 11.74 11.14
C GLY A 111 -9.59 10.39 11.61
N PRO A 112 -10.22 10.34 12.80
CA PRO A 112 -10.94 9.16 13.25
C PRO A 112 -12.09 8.80 12.29
N PRO A 113 -12.55 7.55 12.27
CA PRO A 113 -13.68 7.16 11.43
C PRO A 113 -14.96 7.92 11.88
N PRO A 114 -15.79 8.39 10.93
CA PRO A 114 -16.93 9.24 11.24
C PRO A 114 -18.02 8.53 12.07
N SER A 115 -18.06 7.21 12.03
CA SER A 115 -19.08 6.40 12.71
C SER A 115 -18.47 5.14 13.33
N PRO A 116 -17.82 5.23 14.50
CA PRO A 116 -17.20 4.08 15.18
C PRO A 116 -18.19 2.94 15.47
N TRP A 117 -19.44 3.27 15.82
CA TRP A 117 -20.49 2.29 16.09
C TRP A 117 -20.84 1.45 14.85
N LEU A 118 -20.79 2.06 13.66
CA LEU A 118 -21.06 1.38 12.41
C LEU A 118 -19.94 0.36 12.08
N VAL A 119 -18.69 0.73 12.34
CA VAL A 119 -17.55 -0.19 12.19
C VAL A 119 -17.72 -1.40 13.13
N ARG A 120 -18.06 -1.16 14.40
CA ARG A 120 -18.32 -2.23 15.38
C ARG A 120 -19.48 -3.15 14.96
N LYS A 121 -20.56 -2.57 14.45
CA LYS A 121 -21.72 -3.33 13.96
C LYS A 121 -21.41 -4.15 12.70
N SER A 122 -20.50 -3.69 11.86
CA SER A 122 -20.15 -4.35 10.59
C SER A 122 -19.25 -5.57 10.77
N LEU A 123 -18.50 -5.65 11.87
CA LEU A 123 -17.48 -6.67 12.13
C LEU A 123 -17.58 -7.23 13.56
N PRO A 124 -18.75 -7.72 13.98
CA PRO A 124 -18.97 -8.15 15.38
C PRO A 124 -18.13 -9.37 15.77
N GLN A 125 -17.67 -10.17 14.80
CA GLN A 125 -16.93 -11.41 15.04
C GLN A 125 -15.44 -11.18 15.33
N VAL A 126 -14.91 -9.97 15.02
CA VAL A 126 -13.47 -9.65 15.07
C VAL A 126 -13.20 -8.37 15.86
N PRO A 127 -13.53 -8.32 17.16
CA PRO A 127 -13.49 -7.08 17.96
C PRO A 127 -12.10 -6.45 18.04
N ARG A 128 -11.03 -7.25 18.07
CA ARG A 128 -9.66 -6.75 18.11
C ARG A 128 -9.27 -6.07 16.80
N LEU A 129 -9.66 -6.64 15.66
CA LEU A 129 -9.47 -6.01 14.36
C LEU A 129 -10.28 -4.69 14.27
N VAL A 130 -11.50 -4.67 14.82
CA VAL A 130 -12.30 -3.43 14.91
C VAL A 130 -11.57 -2.35 15.68
N ASP A 131 -10.97 -2.66 16.81
CA ASP A 131 -10.21 -1.70 17.60
C ASP A 131 -8.98 -1.17 16.84
N ALA A 132 -8.30 -2.03 16.06
CA ALA A 132 -7.21 -1.63 15.17
C ALA A 132 -7.72 -0.68 14.06
N VAL A 133 -8.85 -0.98 13.41
CA VAL A 133 -9.48 -0.11 12.39
C VAL A 133 -9.82 1.27 12.99
N LEU A 134 -10.35 1.31 14.20
CA LEU A 134 -10.70 2.57 14.86
C LEU A 134 -9.46 3.42 15.19
N ARG A 135 -8.33 2.80 15.52
CA ARG A 135 -7.07 3.48 15.83
C ARG A 135 -6.14 3.67 14.63
N ARG A 136 -6.53 3.23 13.44
CA ARG A 136 -5.74 3.34 12.21
C ARG A 136 -5.22 4.78 11.96
N HIS A 137 -6.00 5.79 12.30
CA HIS A 137 -5.64 7.20 12.14
C HIS A 137 -4.47 7.61 13.05
N GLU A 138 -4.36 7.04 14.25
CA GLU A 138 -3.27 7.31 15.19
C GLU A 138 -1.96 6.76 14.64
N HIS A 139 -1.97 5.50 14.15
CA HIS A 139 -0.77 4.87 13.57
C HIS A 139 -0.30 5.63 12.31
N TYR A 140 -1.24 6.00 11.42
CA TYR A 140 -0.94 6.81 10.25
C TYR A 140 -0.28 8.13 10.63
N ASN A 141 -0.88 8.87 11.57
CA ASN A 141 -0.38 10.17 11.98
C ASN A 141 0.97 10.10 12.69
N ARG A 142 1.22 9.04 13.48
CA ARG A 142 2.53 8.77 14.08
C ARG A 142 3.61 8.56 13.01
N ALA A 143 3.30 7.83 11.95
CA ALA A 143 4.23 7.67 10.82
C ALA A 143 4.52 9.01 10.14
N ILE A 144 3.50 9.88 9.95
CA ILE A 144 3.70 11.23 9.42
C ILE A 144 4.54 12.10 10.35
N ASP A 145 4.37 11.97 11.67
CA ASP A 145 5.22 12.69 12.65
C ASP A 145 6.68 12.25 12.54
N PHE A 146 6.94 10.95 12.40
CA PHE A 146 8.28 10.41 12.18
C PHE A 146 8.89 10.92 10.87
N ILE A 147 8.12 10.92 9.77
CA ILE A 147 8.56 11.42 8.46
C ILE A 147 8.97 12.90 8.54
N ASN A 148 8.21 13.72 9.27
CA ASN A 148 8.47 15.14 9.38
C ASN A 148 9.62 15.47 10.36
N ASN A 149 9.87 14.60 11.34
CA ASN A 149 10.88 14.78 12.39
C ASN A 149 11.61 13.45 12.62
N PRO A 150 12.40 12.97 11.63
CA PRO A 150 13.14 11.72 11.79
C PRO A 150 14.26 11.90 12.82
N PRO A 151 14.73 10.81 13.45
CA PRO A 151 15.94 10.84 14.27
C PRO A 151 17.14 11.41 13.50
N GLY A 152 18.09 12.03 14.21
CA GLY A 152 19.23 12.72 13.59
C GLY A 152 20.18 11.81 12.79
N ASP A 153 20.08 10.48 12.98
CA ASP A 153 20.83 9.46 12.23
C ASP A 153 20.03 8.89 11.03
N CYS A 154 18.83 9.44 10.75
CA CYS A 154 17.95 8.96 9.69
C CYS A 154 17.56 10.09 8.73
N ARG A 155 17.68 9.82 7.44
CA ARG A 155 17.19 10.69 6.37
C ARG A 155 15.93 10.09 5.74
N VAL A 156 14.86 10.89 5.66
CA VAL A 156 13.62 10.47 5.00
C VAL A 156 13.34 11.36 3.80
N LYS A 157 13.26 10.76 2.62
CA LYS A 157 12.79 11.40 1.38
C LYS A 157 11.31 11.06 1.18
N VAL A 158 10.53 12.01 0.69
CA VAL A 158 9.08 11.83 0.49
C VAL A 158 8.72 12.09 -0.95
N ILE A 159 8.09 11.11 -1.58
CA ILE A 159 7.41 11.23 -2.86
C ILE A 159 5.91 11.25 -2.55
N ALA A 160 5.24 12.36 -2.85
CA ALA A 160 3.82 12.55 -2.53
C ALA A 160 3.11 13.26 -3.67
N PRO A 161 1.80 13.01 -3.87
CA PRO A 161 1.02 13.76 -4.83
C PRO A 161 0.99 15.25 -4.46
N PRO A 162 0.92 16.16 -5.45
CA PRO A 162 0.86 17.59 -5.20
C PRO A 162 -0.46 18.02 -4.54
N LYS A 163 -0.47 19.23 -3.99
CA LYS A 163 -1.73 19.86 -3.56
C LYS A 163 -2.66 19.98 -4.78
N GLY A 164 -3.90 19.54 -4.63
CA GLY A 164 -4.86 19.52 -5.74
C GLY A 164 -5.01 18.16 -6.42
N PHE A 165 -4.29 17.13 -5.99
CA PHE A 165 -4.51 15.76 -6.43
C PHE A 165 -5.95 15.32 -6.18
N ARG A 166 -6.65 14.93 -7.26
CA ARG A 166 -8.11 14.69 -7.25
C ARG A 166 -8.52 13.22 -7.40
N VAL A 167 -7.54 12.31 -7.39
CA VAL A 167 -7.83 10.88 -7.47
C VAL A 167 -8.14 10.35 -6.08
N GLY A 168 -9.35 9.88 -5.90
CA GLY A 168 -9.83 9.27 -4.65
C GLY A 168 -10.00 7.76 -4.81
N ARG A 169 -10.31 7.08 -3.70
CA ARG A 169 -10.46 5.62 -3.62
C ARG A 169 -11.49 5.04 -4.60
N PHE A 170 -12.50 5.81 -4.98
CA PHE A 170 -13.59 5.38 -5.86
C PHE A 170 -13.61 6.12 -7.20
N THR A 171 -12.51 6.76 -7.58
CA THR A 171 -12.41 7.43 -8.88
C THR A 171 -12.39 6.39 -9.99
N GLN A 172 -13.35 6.48 -10.93
CA GLN A 172 -13.47 5.62 -12.11
C GLN A 172 -13.26 6.39 -13.42
N ASP A 173 -13.12 7.70 -13.35
CA ASP A 173 -12.84 8.57 -14.49
C ASP A 173 -11.42 8.32 -14.99
N ARG A 174 -11.30 7.76 -16.20
CA ARG A 174 -10.01 7.41 -16.82
C ARG A 174 -9.08 8.61 -17.00
N ASN A 175 -9.62 9.77 -17.33
CA ASN A 175 -8.81 10.98 -17.54
C ASN A 175 -8.21 11.44 -16.21
N LYS A 176 -8.99 11.43 -15.14
CA LYS A 176 -8.49 11.76 -13.79
C LYS A 176 -7.46 10.75 -13.29
N LEU A 177 -7.67 9.47 -13.57
CA LEU A 177 -6.70 8.42 -13.23
C LEU A 177 -5.39 8.62 -13.97
N HIS A 178 -5.45 8.91 -15.28
CA HIS A 178 -4.27 9.18 -16.09
C HIS A 178 -3.55 10.46 -15.65
N GLU A 179 -4.27 11.55 -15.39
CA GLU A 179 -3.72 12.78 -14.83
C GLU A 179 -3.00 12.50 -13.49
N GLY A 180 -3.63 11.71 -12.60
CA GLY A 180 -3.04 11.31 -11.33
C GLY A 180 -1.77 10.49 -11.49
N TYR A 181 -1.72 9.59 -12.46
CA TYR A 181 -0.53 8.82 -12.81
C TYR A 181 0.63 9.74 -13.28
N LEU A 182 0.36 10.70 -14.17
CA LEU A 182 1.36 11.67 -14.63
C LEU A 182 1.89 12.54 -13.47
N MET A 183 1.00 12.98 -12.57
CA MET A 183 1.40 13.72 -11.37
C MET A 183 2.31 12.89 -10.45
N GLY A 184 2.03 11.60 -10.29
CA GLY A 184 2.87 10.67 -9.51
C GLY A 184 4.24 10.49 -10.13
N ARG A 185 4.34 10.30 -11.44
CA ARG A 185 5.61 10.23 -12.17
C ARG A 185 6.43 11.49 -12.01
N GLN A 186 5.82 12.65 -12.21
CA GLN A 186 6.49 13.94 -12.07
C GLN A 186 7.01 14.15 -10.64
N ALA A 187 6.25 13.75 -9.62
CA ALA A 187 6.69 13.83 -8.23
C ALA A 187 7.89 12.91 -7.95
N ALA A 188 7.92 11.73 -8.56
CA ALA A 188 9.05 10.81 -8.45
C ALA A 188 10.31 11.36 -9.15
N ASP A 189 10.17 11.90 -10.36
CA ASP A 189 11.28 12.46 -11.13
C ASP A 189 11.99 13.58 -10.36
N LEU A 190 11.24 14.43 -9.64
CA LEU A 190 11.81 15.50 -8.81
C LEU A 190 12.67 15.00 -7.64
N VAL A 191 12.36 13.83 -7.09
CA VAL A 191 13.04 13.26 -5.93
C VAL A 191 14.16 12.31 -6.34
N CYS A 192 14.01 11.67 -7.49
CA CYS A 192 14.90 10.62 -7.99
C CYS A 192 15.92 11.14 -9.02
N GLN A 193 16.12 12.45 -9.15
CA GLN A 193 17.06 13.04 -10.10
C GLN A 193 18.51 12.51 -9.96
N ASP A 194 18.88 12.06 -8.75
CA ASP A 194 20.20 11.48 -8.45
C ASP A 194 20.29 9.96 -8.66
N ILE A 195 19.17 9.30 -9.01
CA ILE A 195 19.13 7.86 -9.26
C ILE A 195 19.28 7.67 -10.77
N GLN A 196 20.36 7.00 -11.20
CA GLN A 196 20.50 6.62 -12.62
C GLN A 196 19.19 5.98 -13.12
N PRO A 197 18.67 6.39 -14.29
CA PRO A 197 17.42 5.83 -14.81
C PRO A 197 17.64 4.34 -15.05
N MET A 198 17.15 3.52 -14.13
CA MET A 198 16.91 2.12 -14.43
C MET A 198 15.91 2.12 -15.58
N MET A 199 16.22 1.40 -16.69
CA MET A 199 15.32 1.29 -17.83
C MET A 199 13.95 0.87 -17.32
N LEU A 200 13.04 1.84 -17.23
CA LEU A 200 11.65 1.57 -16.89
C LEU A 200 11.06 0.76 -18.06
N PRO A 201 10.32 -0.31 -17.78
CA PRO A 201 9.56 -0.99 -18.81
C PRO A 201 8.65 0.03 -19.52
N PRO A 202 8.37 -0.15 -20.81
CA PRO A 202 7.50 0.75 -21.56
C PRO A 202 6.16 0.90 -20.83
N ASP A 203 5.68 2.13 -20.79
CA ASP A 203 4.46 2.55 -20.10
C ASP A 203 3.30 1.57 -20.37
N PRO A 204 2.79 0.84 -19.37
CA PRO A 204 1.70 -0.11 -19.57
C PRO A 204 0.42 0.56 -20.11
N VAL A 205 0.25 1.87 -19.87
CA VAL A 205 -0.90 2.64 -20.38
C VAL A 205 -0.81 2.83 -21.90
N SER A 206 0.38 2.85 -22.48
CA SER A 206 0.55 2.95 -23.93
C SER A 206 0.08 1.69 -24.69
N ARG A 207 0.04 0.54 -24.01
CA ARG A 207 -0.46 -0.73 -24.58
C ARG A 207 -1.99 -0.81 -24.62
N MET A 208 -2.69 -0.06 -23.76
CA MET A 208 -4.18 -0.08 -23.72
C MET A 208 -4.84 0.65 -24.89
N HIS A 209 -4.09 1.42 -25.69
CA HIS A 209 -4.64 2.15 -26.86
C HIS A 209 -4.65 1.35 -28.16
N VAL A 210 -4.04 0.16 -28.22
CA VAL A 210 -3.90 -0.59 -29.49
C VAL A 210 -4.96 -1.68 -29.70
N SER A 211 -5.78 -2.00 -28.70
CA SER A 211 -6.73 -3.14 -28.78
C SER A 211 -8.19 -2.76 -29.10
N HIS A 212 -8.49 -1.55 -29.57
CA HIS A 212 -9.86 -1.14 -29.94
C HIS A 212 -9.97 -0.61 -31.36
N VAL A 213 -9.26 -1.21 -32.34
CA VAL A 213 -9.57 -1.06 -33.77
C VAL A 213 -9.51 -2.45 -34.39
N GLY A 214 -10.65 -3.12 -34.42
CA GLY A 214 -10.85 -4.39 -35.07
C GLY A 214 -12.27 -4.86 -34.87
#